data_b648bc0e71875d9a33e880554aa4645b
#
_entry.id   b648bc0e71875d9a33e880554aa4645b
#
_cell.length_a   1.000
_cell.length_b   1.000
_cell.length_c   1.000
_cell.angle_alpha   90.00
_cell.angle_beta   90.00
_cell.angle_gamma   90.00
#
_symmetry.space_group_name_H-M   'P 1'
#
loop_
_entity.id
_entity.type
_entity.pdbx_description
1 polymer ?
#
loop_
_entity_poly.entity_id
_entity_poly.type
_entity_poly.pdbx_seq_one_letter_code
_entity_poly.pdbx_strand_id
1 'polypeptide(L)'
;MNSLTDYLTFHVKTRRAFVNITPDIRKLVTKSKIQDGLCLVNAMHITASVFINDNESGLHKDYEKWLEGLAPHEPIDQYDHNKTGEDNADAHLKRQVMGREVVVAITNGELDFGPWEQIFYGEFDGKRSKRVLVKIIGE
;
A
#
# COMPACT_ATOMS: atom_id res chain seq x y z
N MET A 1 7.77 -25.81 -6.76
CA MET A 1 7.33 -24.44 -6.45
C MET A 1 8.16 -23.43 -7.21
N ASN A 2 7.52 -22.46 -7.81
CA ASN A 2 8.17 -21.36 -8.52
C ASN A 2 7.98 -20.07 -7.72
N SER A 3 8.83 -19.09 -8.00
CA SER A 3 8.70 -17.80 -7.35
C SER A 3 9.15 -16.67 -8.27
N LEU A 4 8.58 -15.49 -8.05
CA LEU A 4 9.03 -14.26 -8.68
C LEU A 4 9.06 -13.19 -7.59
N THR A 5 10.14 -12.43 -7.54
CA THR A 5 10.25 -11.28 -6.63
C THR A 5 10.55 -10.05 -7.48
N ASP A 6 9.79 -9.00 -7.27
CA ASP A 6 10.02 -7.72 -7.95
C ASP A 6 9.68 -6.57 -6.99
N TYR A 7 10.07 -5.37 -7.37
CA TYR A 7 9.88 -4.17 -6.55
C TYR A 7 9.27 -3.07 -7.40
N LEU A 8 8.27 -2.39 -6.85
CA LEU A 8 7.75 -1.16 -7.41
C LEU A 8 8.32 0.00 -6.60
N THR A 9 8.70 1.08 -7.28
CA THR A 9 9.22 2.27 -6.65
C THR A 9 8.24 3.42 -6.85
N PHE A 10 7.93 4.13 -5.77
CA PHE A 10 7.03 5.28 -5.79
C PHE A 10 7.75 6.50 -5.24
N HIS A 11 7.55 7.62 -5.91
CA HIS A 11 8.00 8.93 -5.45
C HIS A 11 6.81 9.89 -5.57
N VAL A 12 5.99 9.92 -4.52
CA VAL A 12 4.78 10.74 -4.50
C VAL A 12 5.18 12.15 -4.11
N LYS A 13 4.76 13.14 -4.92
CA LYS A 13 5.16 14.55 -4.73
C LYS A 13 4.35 15.26 -3.66
N THR A 14 3.18 14.76 -3.35
CA THR A 14 2.33 15.25 -2.26
C THR A 14 2.61 14.49 -0.98
N ARG A 15 2.20 15.06 0.17
CA ARG A 15 2.38 14.36 1.45
C ARG A 15 1.60 13.05 1.49
N ARG A 16 0.37 13.04 0.99
CA ARG A 16 -0.49 11.86 1.02
C ARG A 16 -1.11 11.59 -0.35
N ALA A 17 -1.28 10.32 -0.66
CA ALA A 17 -1.97 9.88 -1.86
C ALA A 17 -2.36 8.42 -1.74
N PHE A 18 -3.40 8.03 -2.47
CA PHE A 18 -3.77 6.62 -2.69
C PHE A 18 -3.58 6.32 -4.19
N VAL A 19 -2.75 5.33 -4.48
CA VAL A 19 -2.41 4.96 -5.86
C VAL A 19 -2.90 3.55 -6.13
N ASN A 20 -3.76 3.38 -7.13
CA ASN A 20 -4.20 2.04 -7.54
C ASN A 20 -3.05 1.34 -8.26
N ILE A 21 -2.53 0.27 -7.68
CA ILE A 21 -1.41 -0.50 -8.24
C ILE A 21 -1.85 -1.85 -8.79
N THR A 22 -3.14 -2.12 -8.84
CA THR A 22 -3.69 -3.37 -9.36
C THR A 22 -3.14 -3.71 -10.76
N PRO A 23 -3.09 -2.76 -11.72
CA PRO A 23 -2.54 -3.06 -13.05
C PRO A 23 -1.08 -3.52 -13.01
N ASP A 24 -0.25 -2.91 -12.15
CA ASP A 24 1.16 -3.30 -11.99
C ASP A 24 1.28 -4.71 -11.44
N ILE A 25 0.46 -5.04 -10.44
CA ILE A 25 0.48 -6.37 -9.82
C ILE A 25 0.00 -7.42 -10.84
N ARG A 26 -1.05 -7.14 -11.61
CA ARG A 26 -1.53 -8.04 -12.65
C ARG A 26 -0.45 -8.38 -13.68
N LYS A 27 0.35 -7.39 -14.08
CA LYS A 27 1.48 -7.62 -14.99
C LYS A 27 2.50 -8.57 -14.41
N LEU A 28 2.81 -8.43 -13.13
CA LEU A 28 3.77 -9.30 -12.44
C LEU A 28 3.23 -10.73 -12.28
N VAL A 29 1.94 -10.88 -12.00
CA VAL A 29 1.30 -12.20 -11.93
C VAL A 29 1.42 -12.90 -13.29
N THR A 30 1.11 -12.20 -14.39
CA THR A 30 1.25 -12.74 -15.75
C THR A 30 2.71 -13.12 -16.03
N LYS A 31 3.66 -12.26 -15.68
CA LYS A 31 5.09 -12.50 -15.86
C LYS A 31 5.56 -13.73 -15.09
N SER A 32 5.01 -13.99 -13.91
CA SER A 32 5.40 -15.12 -13.07
C SER A 32 5.02 -16.47 -13.67
N LYS A 33 4.02 -16.50 -14.55
CA LYS A 33 3.44 -17.72 -15.14
C LYS A 33 2.83 -18.69 -14.10
N ILE A 34 2.68 -18.24 -12.86
CA ILE A 34 2.08 -19.04 -11.80
C ILE A 34 0.57 -19.09 -12.01
N GLN A 35 0.01 -20.31 -11.99
CA GLN A 35 -1.41 -20.55 -12.20
C GLN A 35 -2.16 -20.71 -10.88
N ASP A 36 -1.49 -21.23 -9.87
CA ASP A 36 -2.06 -21.51 -8.55
C ASP A 36 -1.07 -21.14 -7.48
N GLY A 37 -1.39 -20.14 -6.68
CA GLY A 37 -0.44 -19.66 -5.69
C GLY A 37 -0.92 -18.44 -4.90
N LEU A 38 0.06 -17.71 -4.37
CA LEU A 38 -0.16 -16.51 -3.54
C LEU A 38 0.69 -15.35 -4.04
N CYS A 39 0.11 -14.16 -3.97
CA CYS A 39 0.79 -12.91 -4.28
C CYS A 39 0.83 -12.05 -3.02
N LEU A 40 2.04 -11.83 -2.50
CA LEU A 40 2.27 -10.89 -1.41
C LEU A 40 2.63 -9.52 -2.00
N VAL A 41 1.97 -8.47 -1.52
CA VAL A 41 2.27 -7.09 -1.89
C VAL A 41 2.51 -6.30 -0.60
N ASN A 42 3.72 -5.80 -0.42
CA ASN A 42 4.22 -5.35 0.88
C ASN A 42 4.89 -3.98 0.79
N ALA A 43 4.34 -2.99 1.52
CA ALA A 43 5.00 -1.69 1.65
C ALA A 43 6.23 -1.82 2.56
N MET A 44 7.38 -1.39 2.04
CA MET A 44 8.67 -1.55 2.73
C MET A 44 9.06 -0.33 3.56
N HIS A 45 8.26 0.72 3.54
CA HIS A 45 8.54 1.93 4.30
C HIS A 45 7.52 2.10 5.43
N ILE A 46 8.00 2.52 6.59
CA ILE A 46 7.20 2.61 7.81
C ILE A 46 6.16 3.74 7.81
N THR A 47 6.12 4.56 6.75
CA THR A 47 5.12 5.62 6.56
C THR A 47 4.26 5.41 5.32
N ALA A 48 4.31 4.21 4.75
CA ALA A 48 3.50 3.82 3.60
C ALA A 48 2.73 2.53 3.88
N SER A 49 1.72 2.25 3.08
CA SER A 49 0.80 1.14 3.27
C SER A 49 0.46 0.47 1.95
N VAL A 50 0.06 -0.79 2.01
CA VAL A 50 -0.65 -1.47 0.93
C VAL A 50 -1.95 -2.01 1.51
N PHE A 51 -3.07 -1.74 0.85
CA PHE A 51 -4.38 -2.17 1.30
C PHE A 51 -5.28 -2.49 0.11
N ILE A 52 -6.38 -3.20 0.38
CA ILE A 52 -7.36 -3.58 -0.63
C ILE A 52 -8.72 -2.99 -0.25
N ASN A 53 -9.33 -2.28 -1.20
CA ASN A 53 -10.72 -1.85 -1.11
C ASN A 53 -11.19 -1.35 -2.48
N ASP A 54 -12.35 -0.71 -2.52
CA ASP A 54 -12.96 -0.23 -3.74
C ASP A 54 -12.20 0.97 -4.34
N ASN A 55 -12.15 1.02 -5.65
CA ASN A 55 -11.59 2.15 -6.39
C ASN A 55 -12.66 3.20 -6.64
N GLU A 56 -13.03 3.94 -5.58
CA GLU A 56 -14.09 4.93 -5.64
C GLU A 56 -13.64 6.21 -4.94
N SER A 57 -13.74 7.34 -5.62
CA SER A 57 -13.18 8.60 -5.16
C SER A 57 -13.80 9.15 -3.87
N GLY A 58 -15.10 8.94 -3.69
CA GLY A 58 -15.78 9.34 -2.46
C GLY A 58 -15.28 8.59 -1.24
N LEU A 59 -15.08 7.28 -1.40
CA LEU A 59 -14.52 6.44 -0.33
C LEU A 59 -13.10 6.88 0.02
N HIS A 60 -12.29 7.23 -0.97
CA HIS A 60 -10.92 7.70 -0.73
C HIS A 60 -10.89 9.04 0.01
N LYS A 61 -11.84 9.93 -0.27
CA LYS A 61 -12.01 11.18 0.49
C LYS A 61 -12.43 10.87 1.93
N ASP A 62 -13.26 9.86 2.13
CA ASP A 62 -13.67 9.42 3.46
C ASP A 62 -12.48 8.85 4.24
N TYR A 63 -11.60 8.05 3.59
CA TYR A 63 -10.36 7.59 4.21
C TYR A 63 -9.50 8.76 4.68
N GLU A 64 -9.31 9.75 3.82
CA GLU A 64 -8.48 10.92 4.13
C GLU A 64 -9.01 11.64 5.39
N LYS A 65 -10.31 11.86 5.44
CA LYS A 65 -10.97 12.52 6.57
C LYS A 65 -10.89 11.66 7.84
N TRP A 66 -11.14 10.37 7.71
CA TRP A 66 -11.10 9.43 8.82
C TRP A 66 -9.70 9.33 9.42
N LEU A 67 -8.68 9.20 8.58
CA LEU A 67 -7.29 9.11 9.02
C LEU A 67 -6.83 10.41 9.69
N GLU A 68 -7.20 11.57 9.15
CA GLU A 68 -6.90 12.85 9.79
C GLU A 68 -7.61 13.01 11.13
N GLY A 69 -8.81 12.44 11.27
CA GLY A 69 -9.51 12.42 12.56
C GLY A 69 -8.83 11.53 13.60
N LEU A 70 -8.27 10.40 13.17
CA LEU A 70 -7.57 9.47 14.06
C LEU A 70 -6.16 9.95 14.43
N ALA A 71 -5.43 10.49 13.45
CA ALA A 71 -4.04 10.91 13.62
C ALA A 71 -3.81 12.21 12.81
N PRO A 72 -4.26 13.36 13.33
CA PRO A 72 -4.10 14.62 12.61
C PRO A 72 -2.63 14.99 12.47
N HIS A 73 -2.27 15.51 11.29
CA HIS A 73 -0.91 15.96 11.03
C HIS A 73 -0.56 17.18 11.93
N GLU A 74 -1.49 18.10 12.07
CA GLU A 74 -1.31 19.31 12.88
C GLU A 74 -2.08 19.20 14.22
N PRO A 75 -1.57 19.75 15.32
CA PRO A 75 -0.26 20.39 15.44
C PRO A 75 0.85 19.36 15.50
N ILE A 76 1.96 19.65 14.83
CA ILE A 76 3.12 18.73 14.71
C ILE A 76 3.69 18.37 16.09
N ASP A 77 3.73 19.32 17.00
CA ASP A 77 4.34 19.15 18.33
C ASP A 77 3.47 18.33 19.32
N GLN A 78 2.29 17.91 18.91
CA GLN A 78 1.47 17.05 19.77
C GLN A 78 2.04 15.62 19.94
N TYR A 79 2.95 15.21 19.06
CA TYR A 79 3.48 13.85 19.04
C TYR A 79 4.91 13.80 19.64
N ASP A 80 5.15 12.79 20.46
CA ASP A 80 6.47 12.54 21.04
C ASP A 80 7.52 12.23 19.97
N HIS A 81 7.15 11.48 18.94
CA HIS A 81 8.03 11.16 17.83
C HIS A 81 8.58 12.42 17.14
N ASN A 82 7.77 13.45 17.01
CA ASN A 82 8.15 14.69 16.32
C ASN A 82 9.12 15.56 17.16
N LYS A 83 9.30 15.26 18.43
CA LYS A 83 10.28 15.93 19.28
C LYS A 83 11.72 15.62 18.89
N THR A 84 11.92 14.59 18.04
CA THR A 84 13.25 14.24 17.51
C THR A 84 13.64 15.05 16.27
N GLY A 85 12.86 16.07 15.91
CA GLY A 85 13.07 16.86 14.69
C GLY A 85 12.28 16.36 13.49
N GLU A 86 11.44 15.33 13.65
CA GLU A 86 10.57 14.82 12.59
C GLU A 86 9.23 15.55 12.56
N ASP A 87 8.48 15.34 11.48
CA ASP A 87 7.14 15.91 11.31
C ASP A 87 6.12 14.86 10.88
N ASN A 88 6.43 13.57 11.05
CA ASN A 88 5.73 12.47 10.38
C ASN A 88 5.16 11.42 11.32
N ALA A 89 4.97 11.75 12.60
CA ALA A 89 4.37 10.78 13.55
C ALA A 89 3.01 10.29 13.07
N ASP A 90 2.19 11.19 12.54
CA ASP A 90 0.86 10.86 12.00
C ASP A 90 0.95 9.86 10.85
N ALA A 91 2.00 9.97 10.03
CA ALA A 91 2.20 9.04 8.91
C ALA A 91 2.47 7.60 9.39
N HIS A 92 3.26 7.45 10.45
CA HIS A 92 3.49 6.14 11.08
C HIS A 92 2.18 5.56 11.62
N LEU A 93 1.35 6.38 12.23
CA LEU A 93 0.07 5.94 12.79
C LEU A 93 -0.93 5.56 11.70
N LYS A 94 -1.00 6.35 10.64
CA LYS A 94 -1.84 6.05 9.47
C LYS A 94 -1.44 4.73 8.82
N ARG A 95 -0.13 4.53 8.61
CA ARG A 95 0.40 3.25 8.12
C ARG A 95 0.02 2.10 9.04
N GLN A 96 0.11 2.28 10.35
CA GLN A 96 -0.24 1.24 11.31
C GLN A 96 -1.70 0.82 11.21
N VAL A 97 -2.59 1.77 10.98
CA VAL A 97 -4.03 1.52 10.82
C VAL A 97 -4.34 0.86 9.48
N MET A 98 -3.75 1.37 8.39
CA MET A 98 -4.04 0.89 7.03
C MET A 98 -3.35 -0.42 6.68
N GLY A 99 -2.26 -0.73 7.36
CA GLY A 99 -1.57 -2.01 7.21
C GLY A 99 -0.33 -1.96 6.32
N ARG A 100 0.49 -2.99 6.48
CA ARG A 100 1.77 -3.13 5.80
C ARG A 100 1.66 -3.87 4.48
N GLU A 101 0.86 -4.94 4.41
CA GLU A 101 0.83 -5.86 3.27
C GLU A 101 -0.55 -6.45 3.07
N VAL A 102 -0.73 -6.98 1.87
CA VAL A 102 -1.88 -7.81 1.51
C VAL A 102 -1.37 -9.09 0.88
N VAL A 103 -2.17 -10.15 0.99
CA VAL A 103 -1.94 -11.42 0.28
C VAL A 103 -3.19 -11.70 -0.53
N VAL A 104 -3.01 -11.96 -1.83
CA VAL A 104 -4.11 -12.29 -2.73
C VAL A 104 -3.83 -13.67 -3.34
N ALA A 105 -4.83 -14.52 -3.36
CA ALA A 105 -4.73 -15.81 -4.05
C ALA A 105 -4.59 -15.60 -5.55
N ILE A 106 -3.84 -16.48 -6.19
CA ILE A 106 -3.78 -16.61 -7.64
C ILE A 106 -4.50 -17.90 -8.02
N THR A 107 -5.51 -17.78 -8.85
CA THR A 107 -6.32 -18.89 -9.33
C THR A 107 -6.41 -18.80 -10.85
N ASN A 108 -6.08 -19.89 -11.54
CA ASN A 108 -6.06 -19.93 -13.01
C ASN A 108 -5.24 -18.78 -13.62
N GLY A 109 -4.12 -18.43 -13.00
CA GLY A 109 -3.19 -17.43 -13.51
C GLY A 109 -3.60 -15.99 -13.26
N GLU A 110 -4.63 -15.75 -12.47
CA GLU A 110 -5.16 -14.40 -12.21
C GLU A 110 -5.34 -14.14 -10.72
N LEU A 111 -5.26 -12.87 -10.33
CA LEU A 111 -5.61 -12.46 -8.97
C LEU A 111 -7.08 -12.80 -8.70
N ASP A 112 -7.31 -13.53 -7.62
CA ASP A 112 -8.65 -14.03 -7.27
C ASP A 112 -9.32 -13.04 -6.31
N PHE A 113 -9.97 -12.04 -6.90
CA PHE A 113 -10.60 -10.93 -6.20
C PHE A 113 -12.10 -11.08 -6.07
N GLY A 114 -12.66 -10.52 -5.03
CA GLY A 114 -14.07 -10.12 -5.01
C GLY A 114 -14.30 -9.00 -6.04
N PRO A 115 -15.55 -8.75 -6.45
CA PRO A 115 -15.83 -7.89 -7.61
C PRO A 115 -15.36 -6.44 -7.48
N TRP A 116 -15.18 -5.94 -6.27
CA TRP A 116 -14.80 -4.53 -6.05
C TRP A 116 -13.41 -4.37 -5.43
N GLU A 117 -12.70 -5.45 -5.23
CA GLU A 117 -11.36 -5.40 -4.63
C GLU A 117 -10.32 -4.88 -5.60
N GLN A 118 -9.57 -3.87 -5.18
CA GLN A 118 -8.42 -3.33 -5.90
C GLN A 118 -7.29 -3.10 -4.90
N ILE A 119 -6.05 -3.22 -5.35
CA ILE A 119 -4.87 -3.05 -4.51
C ILE A 119 -4.40 -1.60 -4.62
N PHE A 120 -4.17 -0.98 -3.46
CA PHE A 120 -3.71 0.41 -3.37
C PHE A 120 -2.40 0.51 -2.62
N TYR A 121 -1.54 1.42 -3.09
CA TYR A 121 -0.43 1.94 -2.33
C TYR A 121 -0.87 3.23 -1.63
N GLY A 122 -0.72 3.28 -0.31
CA GLY A 122 -1.02 4.45 0.49
C GLY A 122 0.26 5.19 0.89
N GLU A 123 0.36 6.45 0.53
CA GLU A 123 1.46 7.33 0.89
C GLU A 123 1.01 8.27 1.99
N PHE A 124 1.77 8.34 3.10
CA PHE A 124 1.43 9.22 4.22
C PHE A 124 2.53 10.22 4.56
N ASP A 125 3.72 10.08 3.95
CA ASP A 125 4.86 10.98 4.16
C ASP A 125 5.66 11.08 2.85
N GLY A 126 5.07 11.71 1.85
CA GLY A 126 5.60 11.80 0.51
C GLY A 126 6.92 12.57 0.39
N LYS A 127 7.37 12.81 -0.84
CA LYS A 127 8.59 13.51 -1.20
C LYS A 127 9.88 12.72 -0.99
N ARG A 128 9.79 11.42 -0.82
CA ARG A 128 10.94 10.50 -0.80
C ARG A 128 10.57 9.21 -1.51
N SER A 129 11.58 8.55 -2.09
CA SER A 129 11.36 7.30 -2.79
C SER A 129 11.10 6.16 -1.81
N LYS A 130 10.11 5.34 -2.11
CA LYS A 130 9.73 4.18 -1.28
C LYS A 130 9.46 3.00 -2.18
N ARG A 131 9.68 1.79 -1.67
CA ARG A 131 9.49 0.57 -2.44
C ARG A 131 8.34 -0.26 -1.90
N VAL A 132 7.73 -1.00 -2.82
CA VAL A 132 6.77 -2.06 -2.54
C VAL A 132 7.35 -3.37 -3.05
N LEU A 133 7.49 -4.34 -2.17
CA LEU A 133 7.90 -5.69 -2.52
C LEU A 133 6.71 -6.45 -3.06
N VAL A 134 6.89 -7.12 -4.19
CA VAL A 134 5.92 -8.07 -4.71
C VAL A 134 6.57 -9.43 -4.75
N LYS A 135 6.00 -10.40 -4.04
CA LYS A 135 6.48 -11.78 -4.07
C LYS A 135 5.35 -12.72 -4.44
N ILE A 136 5.58 -13.49 -5.48
CA ILE A 136 4.59 -14.42 -6.03
C ILE A 136 5.18 -15.82 -5.92
N ILE A 137 4.46 -16.75 -5.31
CA ILE A 137 4.87 -18.13 -5.15
C ILE A 137 3.75 -19.08 -5.56
N GLY A 138 4.09 -20.23 -6.10
CA GLY A 138 3.12 -21.26 -6.46
C GLY A 138 3.60 -22.17 -7.58
N GLU A 139 2.64 -22.74 -8.28
CA GLU A 139 2.88 -23.67 -9.40
C GLU A 139 2.36 -23.13 -10.73
#